data_74e9b3876dd9445eb925ce030c281381
#
_entry.id   74e9b3876dd9445eb925ce030c281381
#
_cell.length_a   1.000
_cell.length_b   1.000
_cell.length_c   1.000
_cell.angle_alpha   90.00
_cell.angle_beta   90.00
_cell.angle_gamma   90.00
#
_symmetry.space_group_name_H-M   'P 1'
#
loop_
_entity.id
_entity.type
_entity.pdbx_description
1 polymer ?
#
loop_
_entity_poly.entity_id
_entity_poly.type
_entity_poly.pdbx_seq_one_letter_code
_entity_poly.pdbx_strand_id
1 'polypeptide(L)'
;SQFLEIQVETEIPKALIVVAYPTEDMWDIKRTRRLAVLGEIFSDRLRERLRESLGATYSPYAYNRPWRAYPGYGVFQAAALVDPAQTTVVVDEVRQIISDLSKNGIRPDELERALGPSLTGIKDRIRTNAYWLDTVLTGSKQFPQQIEWSRTIQTDYADITSRELSQLAAKYLNNDKAAAIVIKPV
;
A
#
# COMPACT_ATOMS: atom_id res chain seq x y z
N SER A 1 -8.63 -8.44 -15.68
CA SER A 1 -8.42 -7.03 -15.24
C SER A 1 -9.56 -6.16 -15.76
N GLN A 2 -9.97 -5.18 -14.96
CA GLN A 2 -10.98 -4.20 -15.33
C GLN A 2 -10.30 -2.84 -15.54
N PHE A 3 -10.74 -2.08 -16.55
CA PHE A 3 -10.28 -0.72 -16.80
C PHE A 3 -11.50 0.21 -16.88
N LEU A 4 -11.44 1.32 -16.14
CA LEU A 4 -12.50 2.33 -16.12
C LEU A 4 -11.86 3.71 -16.31
N GLU A 5 -12.30 4.46 -17.30
CA GLU A 5 -11.95 5.87 -17.48
C GLU A 5 -13.17 6.74 -17.16
N ILE A 6 -12.98 7.75 -16.34
CA ILE A 6 -14.01 8.71 -15.92
C ILE A 6 -13.53 10.10 -16.27
N GLN A 7 -14.37 10.89 -16.87
CA GLN A 7 -14.14 12.32 -17.14
C GLN A 7 -14.91 13.16 -16.12
N VAL A 8 -14.26 14.18 -15.58
CA VAL A 8 -14.86 15.11 -14.60
C VAL A 8 -14.58 16.54 -14.99
N GLU A 9 -15.57 17.42 -14.80
CA GLU A 9 -15.38 18.87 -14.96
C GLU A 9 -14.55 19.38 -13.78
N THR A 10 -13.35 19.89 -14.05
CA THR A 10 -12.44 20.42 -13.04
C THR A 10 -11.42 21.37 -13.68
N GLU A 11 -11.04 22.41 -12.95
CA GLU A 11 -9.96 23.32 -13.35
C GLU A 11 -8.56 22.74 -13.06
N ILE A 12 -8.48 21.61 -12.36
CA ILE A 12 -7.20 20.98 -12.02
C ILE A 12 -6.70 20.19 -13.24
N PRO A 13 -5.61 20.61 -13.91
CA PRO A 13 -5.10 19.95 -15.11
C PRO A 13 -4.29 18.68 -14.78
N LYS A 14 -4.87 17.79 -13.98
CA LYS A 14 -4.23 16.54 -13.54
C LYS A 14 -5.22 15.39 -13.62
N ALA A 15 -4.70 14.23 -13.97
CA ALA A 15 -5.42 12.98 -13.91
C ALA A 15 -5.01 12.17 -12.67
N LEU A 16 -5.99 11.56 -12.01
CA LEU A 16 -5.76 10.58 -10.94
C LEU A 16 -5.83 9.18 -11.53
N ILE A 17 -4.78 8.40 -11.29
CA ILE A 17 -4.75 6.97 -11.60
C ILE A 17 -4.79 6.20 -10.29
N VAL A 18 -5.62 5.16 -10.26
CA VAL A 18 -5.65 4.17 -9.18
C VAL A 18 -5.61 2.79 -9.81
N VAL A 19 -4.63 1.98 -9.43
CA VAL A 19 -4.59 0.55 -9.77
C VAL A 19 -4.76 -0.23 -8.47
N ALA A 20 -5.80 -1.06 -8.41
CA ALA A 20 -6.25 -1.72 -7.21
C ALA A 20 -6.24 -3.24 -7.35
N TYR A 21 -5.88 -3.92 -6.28
CA TYR A 21 -5.82 -5.37 -6.15
C TYR A 21 -6.61 -5.83 -4.94
N PRO A 22 -7.46 -6.87 -5.04
CA PRO A 22 -8.21 -7.36 -3.90
C PRO A 22 -7.29 -7.98 -2.86
N THR A 23 -7.50 -7.61 -1.61
CA THR A 23 -6.86 -8.20 -0.43
C THR A 23 -7.92 -8.62 0.58
N GLU A 24 -7.52 -8.87 1.81
CA GLU A 24 -8.41 -9.33 2.86
C GLU A 24 -8.59 -8.26 3.96
N ASP A 25 -9.48 -8.55 4.91
CA ASP A 25 -9.79 -7.70 6.06
C ASP A 25 -8.61 -7.50 7.02
N MET A 26 -8.84 -6.72 8.08
CA MET A 26 -7.80 -6.37 9.04
C MET A 26 -7.59 -7.39 10.18
N TRP A 27 -8.40 -8.45 10.26
CA TRP A 27 -8.41 -9.31 11.44
C TRP A 27 -7.18 -10.21 11.60
N ASP A 28 -6.47 -10.51 10.53
CA ASP A 28 -5.10 -11.02 10.59
C ASP A 28 -4.13 -9.83 10.65
N ILE A 29 -3.76 -9.45 11.88
CA ILE A 29 -2.92 -8.27 12.11
C ILE A 29 -1.50 -8.44 11.55
N LYS A 30 -0.96 -9.65 11.52
CA LYS A 30 0.36 -9.92 10.97
C LYS A 30 0.38 -9.68 9.46
N ARG A 31 -0.59 -10.22 8.76
CA ARG A 31 -0.80 -9.97 7.32
C ARG A 31 -0.99 -8.48 7.05
N THR A 32 -1.83 -7.80 7.82
CA THR A 32 -2.11 -6.37 7.69
C THR A 32 -0.85 -5.52 7.80
N ARG A 33 0.00 -5.79 8.78
CA ARG A 33 1.28 -5.09 8.99
C ARG A 33 2.26 -5.34 7.84
N ARG A 34 2.35 -6.58 7.37
CA ARG A 34 3.20 -6.97 6.23
C ARG A 34 2.75 -6.30 4.94
N LEU A 35 1.45 -6.26 4.66
CA LEU A 35 0.91 -5.56 3.51
C LEU A 35 1.10 -4.04 3.60
N ALA A 36 1.14 -3.46 4.80
CA ALA A 36 1.51 -2.05 4.97
C ALA A 36 2.97 -1.81 4.56
N VAL A 37 3.91 -2.64 5.02
CA VAL A 37 5.33 -2.52 4.62
C VAL A 37 5.51 -2.79 3.11
N LEU A 38 4.78 -3.74 2.55
CA LEU A 38 4.76 -3.96 1.10
C LEU A 38 4.31 -2.70 0.34
N GLY A 39 3.35 -1.96 0.88
CA GLY A 39 2.90 -0.68 0.33
C GLY A 39 4.01 0.38 0.29
N GLU A 40 4.82 0.47 1.34
CA GLU A 40 5.97 1.38 1.36
C GLU A 40 7.02 1.01 0.31
N ILE A 41 7.39 -0.27 0.22
CA ILE A 41 8.33 -0.75 -0.80
C ILE A 41 7.79 -0.50 -2.22
N PHE A 42 6.51 -0.74 -2.42
CA PHE A 42 5.86 -0.49 -3.71
C PHE A 42 5.86 1.01 -4.07
N SER A 43 5.59 1.87 -3.08
CA SER A 43 5.64 3.33 -3.24
C SER A 43 7.02 3.80 -3.66
N ASP A 44 8.07 3.25 -3.07
CA ASP A 44 9.46 3.58 -3.41
C ASP A 44 9.80 3.15 -4.84
N ARG A 45 9.48 1.90 -5.22
CA ARG A 45 9.66 1.42 -6.60
C ARG A 45 8.90 2.28 -7.61
N LEU A 46 7.64 2.63 -7.30
CA LEU A 46 6.83 3.44 -8.19
C LEU A 46 7.38 4.86 -8.35
N ARG A 47 7.86 5.46 -7.27
CA ARG A 47 8.49 6.78 -7.28
C ARG A 47 9.77 6.79 -8.13
N GLU A 48 10.61 5.77 -8.00
CA GLU A 48 11.83 5.60 -8.77
C GLU A 48 11.51 5.43 -10.26
N ARG A 49 10.61 4.51 -10.61
CA ARG A 49 10.17 4.24 -11.99
C ARG A 49 9.57 5.46 -12.67
N LEU A 50 8.66 6.18 -12.00
CA LEU A 50 8.04 7.36 -12.59
C LEU A 50 9.02 8.51 -12.75
N ARG A 51 10.02 8.63 -11.87
CA ARG A 51 11.09 9.61 -12.06
C ARG A 51 11.93 9.31 -13.30
N GLU A 52 12.25 8.05 -13.54
CA GLU A 52 13.01 7.60 -14.71
C GLU A 52 12.19 7.75 -16.00
N SER A 53 10.94 7.32 -16.01
CA SER A 53 10.08 7.28 -17.21
C SER A 53 9.55 8.66 -17.61
N LEU A 54 9.22 9.52 -16.64
CA LEU A 54 8.52 10.79 -16.88
C LEU A 54 9.38 12.02 -16.62
N GLY A 55 10.56 11.86 -16.01
CA GLY A 55 11.48 12.96 -15.70
C GLY A 55 10.92 14.01 -14.73
N ALA A 56 9.76 13.78 -14.13
CA ALA A 56 9.07 14.73 -13.28
C ALA A 56 8.92 14.21 -11.84
N THR A 57 8.85 15.15 -10.89
CA THR A 57 8.64 14.82 -9.49
C THR A 57 7.16 14.65 -9.21
N TYR A 58 6.69 13.43 -9.28
CA TYR A 58 5.37 13.03 -8.82
C TYR A 58 5.48 12.43 -7.41
N SER A 59 4.38 12.48 -6.67
CA SER A 59 4.27 11.85 -5.35
C SER A 59 3.33 10.63 -5.43
N PRO A 60 3.74 9.56 -6.15
CA PRO A 60 2.95 8.35 -6.18
C PRO A 60 3.02 7.65 -4.82
N TYR A 61 1.97 6.91 -4.51
CA TYR A 61 1.90 6.13 -3.28
C TYR A 61 1.17 4.81 -3.51
N ALA A 62 1.50 3.83 -2.68
CA ALA A 62 0.77 2.59 -2.59
C ALA A 62 0.53 2.23 -1.13
N TYR A 63 -0.61 1.62 -0.85
CA TYR A 63 -0.95 1.15 0.48
C TYR A 63 -2.00 0.06 0.45
N ASN A 64 -2.06 -0.73 1.50
CA ASN A 64 -3.13 -1.68 1.73
C ASN A 64 -4.19 -1.06 2.64
N ARG A 65 -5.46 -1.16 2.25
CA ARG A 65 -6.62 -0.73 3.03
C ARG A 65 -7.48 -1.94 3.39
N PRO A 66 -7.18 -2.61 4.51
CA PRO A 66 -8.01 -3.68 5.02
C PRO A 66 -9.25 -3.10 5.70
N TRP A 67 -10.41 -3.72 5.49
CA TRP A 67 -11.65 -3.25 6.11
C TRP A 67 -11.94 -3.99 7.42
N ARG A 68 -12.51 -3.25 8.37
CA ARG A 68 -12.95 -3.81 9.65
C ARG A 68 -14.35 -4.41 9.56
N ALA A 69 -15.26 -3.70 8.86
CA ALA A 69 -16.68 -4.02 8.83
C ALA A 69 -17.06 -5.11 7.82
N TYR A 70 -16.21 -5.38 6.84
CA TYR A 70 -16.49 -6.34 5.78
C TYR A 70 -15.50 -7.50 5.86
N PRO A 71 -15.93 -8.68 6.37
CA PRO A 71 -15.08 -9.86 6.46
C PRO A 71 -14.53 -10.27 5.08
N GLY A 72 -13.24 -10.61 5.05
CA GLY A 72 -12.54 -11.01 3.84
C GLY A 72 -12.30 -9.89 2.82
N TYR A 73 -12.60 -8.63 3.15
CA TYR A 73 -12.50 -7.52 2.19
C TYR A 73 -11.37 -6.54 2.56
N GLY A 74 -10.52 -6.28 1.59
CA GLY A 74 -9.48 -5.27 1.61
C GLY A 74 -9.01 -4.94 0.20
N VAL A 75 -8.28 -3.86 0.05
CA VAL A 75 -7.74 -3.39 -1.23
C VAL A 75 -6.32 -2.92 -1.05
N PHE A 76 -5.40 -3.49 -1.80
CA PHE A 76 -4.09 -2.90 -2.03
C PHE A 76 -4.18 -1.99 -3.25
N GLN A 77 -3.75 -0.74 -3.14
CA GLN A 77 -3.83 0.20 -4.25
C GLN A 77 -2.55 0.98 -4.42
N ALA A 78 -2.23 1.25 -5.69
CA ALA A 78 -1.21 2.20 -6.12
C ALA A 78 -1.90 3.37 -6.79
N ALA A 79 -1.50 4.60 -6.46
CA ALA A 79 -2.11 5.80 -7.02
C ALA A 79 -1.06 6.85 -7.35
N ALA A 80 -1.33 7.63 -8.39
CA ALA A 80 -0.53 8.77 -8.79
C ALA A 80 -1.41 9.87 -9.40
N LEU A 81 -1.01 11.12 -9.15
CA LEU A 81 -1.59 12.30 -9.78
C LEU A 81 -0.61 12.82 -10.82
N VAL A 82 -0.96 12.75 -12.10
CA VAL A 82 -0.06 13.03 -13.22
C VAL A 82 -0.71 13.90 -14.29
N ASP A 83 0.07 14.28 -15.31
CA ASP A 83 -0.48 14.88 -16.52
C ASP A 83 -1.44 13.89 -17.23
N PRO A 84 -2.60 14.33 -17.73
CA PRO A 84 -3.55 13.45 -18.42
C PRO A 84 -2.96 12.65 -19.58
N ALA A 85 -1.94 13.18 -20.27
CA ALA A 85 -1.25 12.49 -21.36
C ALA A 85 -0.37 11.32 -20.88
N GLN A 86 -0.04 11.25 -19.59
CA GLN A 86 0.89 10.26 -19.01
C GLN A 86 0.18 9.11 -18.30
N THR A 87 -1.14 9.06 -18.31
CA THR A 87 -1.91 8.07 -17.56
C THR A 87 -1.58 6.62 -17.93
N THR A 88 -1.40 6.33 -19.20
CA THR A 88 -1.05 4.99 -19.69
C THR A 88 0.31 4.53 -19.14
N VAL A 89 1.31 5.42 -19.15
CA VAL A 89 2.66 5.13 -18.66
C VAL A 89 2.61 4.70 -17.18
N VAL A 90 1.82 5.41 -16.36
CA VAL A 90 1.69 5.06 -14.92
C VAL A 90 1.06 3.69 -14.73
N VAL A 91 0.00 3.37 -15.48
CA VAL A 91 -0.64 2.05 -15.40
C VAL A 91 0.34 0.94 -15.77
N ASP A 92 1.12 1.16 -16.83
CA ASP A 92 2.11 0.20 -17.32
C ASP A 92 3.27 0.02 -16.33
N GLU A 93 3.77 1.10 -15.71
CA GLU A 93 4.80 1.02 -14.68
C GLU A 93 4.31 0.24 -13.44
N VAL A 94 3.07 0.47 -12.99
CA VAL A 94 2.47 -0.32 -11.90
C VAL A 94 2.46 -1.82 -12.28
N ARG A 95 2.02 -2.17 -13.48
CA ARG A 95 1.99 -3.56 -13.96
C ARG A 95 3.39 -4.18 -14.06
N GLN A 96 4.38 -3.40 -14.48
CA GLN A 96 5.77 -3.86 -14.56
C GLN A 96 6.35 -4.12 -13.17
N ILE A 97 6.09 -3.25 -12.18
CA ILE A 97 6.50 -3.47 -10.79
C ILE A 97 5.92 -4.79 -10.25
N ILE A 98 4.65 -5.07 -10.53
CA ILE A 98 4.00 -6.33 -10.13
C ILE A 98 4.70 -7.53 -10.79
N SER A 99 4.96 -7.46 -12.09
CA SER A 99 5.65 -8.52 -12.82
C SER A 99 7.07 -8.76 -12.29
N ASP A 100 7.77 -7.69 -11.93
CA ASP A 100 9.10 -7.75 -11.35
C ASP A 100 9.07 -8.33 -9.93
N LEU A 101 8.13 -7.91 -9.07
CA LEU A 101 7.91 -8.50 -7.75
C LEU A 101 7.62 -10.00 -7.82
N SER A 102 6.84 -10.42 -8.81
CA SER A 102 6.51 -11.84 -9.02
C SER A 102 7.72 -12.68 -9.42
N LYS A 103 8.66 -12.09 -10.20
CA LYS A 103 9.85 -12.80 -10.69
C LYS A 103 11.02 -12.76 -9.72
N ASN A 104 11.32 -11.59 -9.19
CA ASN A 104 12.55 -11.29 -8.46
C ASN A 104 12.30 -11.13 -6.94
N GLY A 105 11.05 -10.99 -6.52
CA GLY A 105 10.69 -10.76 -5.13
C GLY A 105 11.13 -9.40 -4.61
N ILE A 106 11.31 -9.32 -3.30
CA ILE A 106 11.74 -8.14 -2.56
C ILE A 106 13.17 -8.33 -2.09
N ARG A 107 14.04 -7.37 -2.39
CA ARG A 107 15.44 -7.39 -1.96
C ARG A 107 15.57 -7.00 -0.48
N PRO A 108 16.59 -7.52 0.23
CA PRO A 108 16.83 -7.18 1.63
C PRO A 108 17.01 -5.67 1.89
N ASP A 109 17.67 -4.95 0.97
CA ASP A 109 17.91 -3.51 1.08
C ASP A 109 16.61 -2.68 0.97
N GLU A 110 15.65 -3.13 0.19
CA GLU A 110 14.32 -2.50 0.08
C GLU A 110 13.53 -2.66 1.38
N LEU A 111 13.60 -3.85 1.96
CA LEU A 111 12.96 -4.12 3.25
C LEU A 111 13.57 -3.25 4.35
N GLU A 112 14.89 -3.15 4.44
CA GLU A 112 15.59 -2.33 5.44
C GLU A 112 15.18 -0.86 5.33
N ARG A 113 15.15 -0.30 4.11
CA ARG A 113 14.72 1.08 3.88
C ARG A 113 13.26 1.32 4.30
N ALA A 114 12.36 0.38 4.06
CA ALA A 114 10.96 0.51 4.43
C ALA A 114 10.72 0.32 5.95
N LEU A 115 11.45 -0.61 6.58
CA LEU A 115 11.27 -0.92 8.00
C LEU A 115 11.90 0.13 8.94
N GLY A 116 13.02 0.71 8.58
CA GLY A 116 13.73 1.66 9.46
C GLY A 116 12.84 2.80 9.97
N PRO A 117 12.24 3.61 9.07
CA PRO A 117 11.30 4.66 9.46
C PRO A 117 10.08 4.15 10.22
N SER A 118 9.52 3.00 9.79
CA SER A 118 8.35 2.39 10.43
C SER A 118 8.63 1.99 11.87
N LEU A 119 9.75 1.34 12.16
CA LEU A 119 10.16 0.94 13.51
C LEU A 119 10.40 2.16 14.41
N THR A 120 11.03 3.21 13.88
CA THR A 120 11.22 4.47 14.61
C THR A 120 9.88 5.11 14.92
N GLY A 121 9.01 5.27 13.93
CA GLY A 121 7.68 5.85 14.12
C GLY A 121 6.79 5.06 15.10
N ILE A 122 6.92 3.72 15.14
CA ILE A 122 6.22 2.88 16.11
C ILE A 122 6.72 3.18 17.53
N LYS A 123 8.04 3.24 17.76
CA LYS A 123 8.62 3.56 19.06
C LYS A 123 8.14 4.89 19.62
N ASP A 124 8.02 5.90 18.76
CA ASP A 124 7.56 7.22 19.16
C ASP A 124 6.05 7.22 19.42
N ARG A 125 5.27 6.62 18.53
CA ARG A 125 3.81 6.59 18.61
C ARG A 125 3.27 5.88 19.85
N ILE A 126 3.83 4.72 20.23
CA ILE A 126 3.39 3.95 21.40
C ILE A 126 3.62 4.66 22.74
N ARG A 127 4.40 5.76 22.76
CA ARG A 127 4.63 6.60 23.95
C ARG A 127 3.57 7.69 24.11
N THR A 128 2.69 7.87 23.12
CA THR A 128 1.69 8.95 23.13
C THR A 128 0.36 8.48 23.71
N ASN A 129 -0.31 9.38 24.44
CA ASN A 129 -1.66 9.13 24.96
C ASN A 129 -2.66 8.91 23.80
N ALA A 130 -2.50 9.63 22.69
CA ALA A 130 -3.35 9.47 21.51
C ALA A 130 -3.33 8.03 20.98
N TYR A 131 -2.15 7.39 20.89
CA TYR A 131 -2.07 6.00 20.48
C TYR A 131 -2.89 5.07 21.41
N TRP A 132 -2.74 5.22 22.73
CA TRP A 132 -3.44 4.38 23.66
C TRP A 132 -4.95 4.63 23.68
N LEU A 133 -5.37 5.88 23.68
CA LEU A 133 -6.79 6.24 23.71
C LEU A 133 -7.49 5.90 22.39
N ASP A 134 -6.94 6.36 21.25
CA ASP A 134 -7.64 6.31 19.98
C ASP A 134 -7.45 4.98 19.24
N THR A 135 -6.27 4.34 19.38
CA THR A 135 -5.95 3.12 18.65
C THR A 135 -6.16 1.85 19.47
N VAL A 136 -5.78 1.86 20.76
CA VAL A 136 -5.79 0.64 21.57
C VAL A 136 -7.08 0.52 22.38
N LEU A 137 -7.48 1.55 23.12
CA LEU A 137 -8.62 1.48 24.05
C LEU A 137 -9.97 1.71 23.36
N THR A 138 -10.02 2.62 22.37
CA THR A 138 -11.25 2.85 21.62
C THR A 138 -11.68 1.58 20.89
N GLY A 139 -12.88 1.09 21.25
CA GLY A 139 -13.43 -0.16 20.70
C GLY A 139 -12.86 -1.44 21.29
N SER A 140 -11.93 -1.41 22.28
CA SER A 140 -11.33 -2.60 22.88
C SER A 140 -12.32 -3.51 23.60
N LYS A 141 -13.44 -2.94 24.10
CA LYS A 141 -14.54 -3.74 24.66
C LYS A 141 -15.21 -4.62 23.59
N GLN A 142 -15.35 -4.11 22.38
CA GLN A 142 -15.93 -4.84 21.24
C GLN A 142 -14.90 -5.73 20.54
N PHE A 143 -13.63 -5.30 20.51
CA PHE A 143 -12.52 -5.95 19.82
C PHE A 143 -11.31 -6.10 20.75
N PRO A 144 -11.38 -7.00 21.76
CA PRO A 144 -10.35 -7.13 22.81
C PRO A 144 -8.96 -7.50 22.27
N GLN A 145 -8.87 -8.10 21.08
CA GLN A 145 -7.61 -8.41 20.41
C GLN A 145 -6.75 -7.16 20.10
N GLN A 146 -7.33 -5.95 20.08
CA GLN A 146 -6.57 -4.70 19.89
C GLN A 146 -5.51 -4.49 20.97
N ILE A 147 -5.79 -4.94 22.18
CA ILE A 147 -4.83 -4.84 23.30
C ILE A 147 -3.62 -5.74 23.01
N GLU A 148 -3.85 -6.95 22.55
CA GLU A 148 -2.75 -7.86 22.20
C GLU A 148 -1.97 -7.37 20.97
N TRP A 149 -2.64 -6.78 20.01
CA TRP A 149 -1.99 -6.15 18.86
C TRP A 149 -1.04 -5.03 19.26
N SER A 150 -1.37 -4.25 20.30
CA SER A 150 -0.49 -3.20 20.78
C SER A 150 0.77 -3.73 21.44
N ARG A 151 0.71 -4.91 22.09
CA ARG A 151 1.85 -5.56 22.73
C ARG A 151 2.85 -6.14 21.73
N THR A 152 2.34 -6.66 20.61
CA THR A 152 3.14 -7.34 19.58
C THR A 152 3.63 -6.44 18.47
N ILE A 153 3.23 -5.17 18.42
CA ILE A 153 3.50 -4.31 17.26
C ILE A 153 4.99 -4.19 16.92
N GLN A 154 5.86 -4.00 17.91
CA GLN A 154 7.31 -3.84 17.67
C GLN A 154 7.96 -5.12 17.19
N THR A 155 7.67 -6.25 17.86
CA THR A 155 8.23 -7.55 17.48
C THR A 155 7.72 -8.00 16.13
N ASP A 156 6.42 -7.83 15.84
CA ASP A 156 5.84 -8.20 14.55
C ASP A 156 6.49 -7.45 13.37
N TYR A 157 6.80 -6.16 13.55
CA TYR A 157 7.49 -5.40 12.49
C TYR A 157 8.97 -5.79 12.39
N ALA A 158 9.65 -6.05 13.52
CA ALA A 158 11.05 -6.46 13.53
C ALA A 158 11.26 -7.84 12.88
N ASP A 159 10.27 -8.72 12.96
CA ASP A 159 10.32 -10.09 12.43
C ASP A 159 9.92 -10.19 10.93
N ILE A 160 9.57 -9.08 10.28
CA ILE A 160 9.17 -9.09 8.86
C ILE A 160 10.37 -9.45 7.98
N THR A 161 10.18 -10.38 7.07
CA THR A 161 11.21 -10.84 6.14
C THR A 161 10.85 -10.54 4.67
N SER A 162 11.86 -10.34 3.82
CA SER A 162 11.69 -10.17 2.37
C SER A 162 10.95 -11.35 1.74
N ARG A 163 11.18 -12.57 2.24
CA ARG A 163 10.50 -13.78 1.77
C ARG A 163 9.00 -13.74 2.02
N GLU A 164 8.57 -13.36 3.22
CA GLU A 164 7.14 -13.25 3.55
C GLU A 164 6.45 -12.19 2.69
N LEU A 165 7.08 -11.02 2.52
CA LEU A 165 6.53 -9.96 1.69
C LEU A 165 6.45 -10.37 0.21
N SER A 166 7.45 -11.10 -0.30
CA SER A 166 7.44 -11.64 -1.67
C SER A 166 6.30 -12.65 -1.85
N GLN A 167 6.05 -13.50 -0.86
CA GLN A 167 4.91 -14.44 -0.88
C GLN A 167 3.56 -13.72 -0.88
N LEU A 168 3.42 -12.66 -0.08
CA LEU A 168 2.19 -11.84 -0.06
C LEU A 168 2.00 -11.08 -1.38
N ALA A 169 3.08 -10.53 -1.95
CA ALA A 169 3.03 -9.91 -3.27
C ALA A 169 2.53 -10.91 -4.33
N ALA A 170 3.10 -12.10 -4.39
CA ALA A 170 2.69 -13.15 -5.31
C ALA A 170 1.21 -13.59 -5.10
N LYS A 171 0.75 -13.62 -3.85
CA LYS A 171 -0.63 -14.00 -3.51
C LYS A 171 -1.66 -12.97 -3.96
N TYR A 172 -1.40 -11.69 -3.69
CA TYR A 172 -2.41 -10.63 -3.83
C TYR A 172 -2.22 -9.75 -5.06
N LEU A 173 -0.98 -9.49 -5.47
CA LEU A 173 -0.69 -8.56 -6.56
C LEU A 173 -0.61 -9.32 -7.89
N ASN A 174 -1.78 -9.58 -8.48
CA ASN A 174 -1.91 -10.26 -9.76
C ASN A 174 -2.59 -9.33 -10.78
N ASN A 175 -1.90 -9.03 -11.88
CA ASN A 175 -2.38 -8.14 -12.94
C ASN A 175 -3.70 -8.62 -13.58
N ASP A 176 -3.99 -9.91 -13.58
CA ASP A 176 -5.26 -10.45 -14.11
C ASP A 176 -6.47 -10.08 -13.23
N LYS A 177 -6.22 -9.80 -11.94
CA LYS A 177 -7.23 -9.40 -10.96
C LYS A 177 -7.25 -7.89 -10.69
N ALA A 178 -6.41 -7.13 -11.39
CA ALA A 178 -6.31 -5.69 -11.20
C ALA A 178 -7.54 -4.95 -11.71
N ALA A 179 -7.95 -3.91 -10.99
CA ALA A 179 -8.83 -2.86 -11.49
C ALA A 179 -8.04 -1.57 -11.64
N ALA A 180 -8.01 -1.00 -12.84
CA ALA A 180 -7.39 0.29 -13.12
C ALA A 180 -8.48 1.34 -13.35
N ILE A 181 -8.43 2.43 -12.61
CA ILE A 181 -9.35 3.56 -12.70
C ILE A 181 -8.52 4.79 -13.06
N VAL A 182 -8.92 5.48 -14.10
CA VAL A 182 -8.31 6.73 -14.55
C VAL A 182 -9.37 7.81 -14.53
N ILE A 183 -9.14 8.88 -13.76
CA ILE A 183 -10.03 10.03 -13.67
C ILE A 183 -9.31 11.20 -14.33
N LYS A 184 -9.87 11.74 -15.41
CA LYS A 184 -9.31 12.84 -16.21
C LYS A 184 -10.17 14.10 -16.15
N PRO A 185 -9.55 15.28 -16.22
CA PRO A 185 -10.31 16.50 -16.50
C PRO A 185 -10.93 16.44 -17.92
N VAL A 186 -12.06 17.07 -18.09
CA VAL A 186 -12.69 17.33 -19.40
C VAL A 186 -11.94 18.46 -20.09
#